data_f35ebd266ebb5f2a4540753d413e8716
#
_entry.id   f35ebd266ebb5f2a4540753d413e8716
#
_cell.length_a   1.000
_cell.length_b   1.000
_cell.length_c   1.000
_cell.angle_alpha   90.00
_cell.angle_beta   90.00
_cell.angle_gamma   90.00
#
_symmetry.space_group_name_H-M   'P 1'
#
loop_
_entity.id
_entity.type
_entity.pdbx_description
1 polymer ?
#
loop_
_entity_poly.entity_id
_entity_poly.type
_entity_poly.pdbx_seq_one_letter_code
_entity_poly.pdbx_strand_id
1 'polypeptide(L)'
;LYHEVVDGQEKKQFPQLSHTNIRELDRLADALTSLNSELLNNSTKFLRIMDMASVELGGYELRFDTGSVYVTDNFFSLLGEPQPADCFLSVRRFEETLTRIQLSRPCTTTARGDKLLTVTKDWNVQVGLAEDVTAATLERLRIEHERDYDILTGLYNRQAFQRVCGELFEDPQQLGTAALLMMDLDNLKHINDTYGHDWGDQYIHRTGLCLAENTPAGTVVARLSGDEFMLLFYGYLNREQIREKVRILSDAMHKSVAVLPGGSELRISISGGMAWYPEDSRDMETLKKYADFALYQVKHSHKGCLQEFSMESYRREAQTAQLRRDFQQLLTEERVYYVFQPIFSARTGKVMAYEALMRSDMERLRSPATIMKLAREQGALQEIERLTFFKSLETFDRLRSEGLVRRDALLFINSIASIALPQEDCEYMDSRWHELLRQVVIEITEEEAIDREAMEAKRRAPSSSGMFALDDYGSGYSNEGSLLELSPRFIKVDLTIIRGIDTDPDKQQIVQNIVAYAHPRSMQIIAEGVETAEELKKVLELGVDGLQGYFLAKPANIPTRITPVARQIIENSHSSDCG
;
A
#
# COMPACT_ATOMS: atom_id res chain seq x y z
N LEU A 1 -2.09 43.06 -16.84
CA LEU A 1 -1.56 44.21 -17.59
C LEU A 1 -2.16 44.31 -18.99
N TYR A 2 -2.14 43.22 -19.80
CA TYR A 2 -2.73 43.21 -21.16
C TYR A 2 -4.23 43.54 -21.15
N HIS A 3 -5.01 42.87 -20.25
CA HIS A 3 -6.45 43.14 -20.09
C HIS A 3 -6.73 44.56 -19.58
N GLU A 4 -5.91 45.06 -18.66
CA GLU A 4 -6.08 46.43 -18.11
C GLU A 4 -5.82 47.51 -19.15
N VAL A 5 -4.86 47.30 -20.05
CA VAL A 5 -4.56 48.22 -21.15
C VAL A 5 -5.66 48.22 -22.22
N VAL A 6 -6.21 47.02 -22.56
CA VAL A 6 -7.33 46.88 -23.52
C VAL A 6 -8.63 47.48 -22.97
N ASP A 7 -8.95 47.23 -21.70
CA ASP A 7 -10.14 47.75 -21.01
C ASP A 7 -10.12 49.29 -20.86
N GLY A 8 -8.90 49.85 -20.69
CA GLY A 8 -8.70 51.33 -20.64
C GLY A 8 -8.94 52.01 -21.97
N GLN A 9 -8.64 51.36 -23.11
CA GLN A 9 -8.92 51.89 -24.45
C GLN A 9 -10.42 51.96 -24.75
N GLU A 10 -11.24 50.99 -24.31
CA GLU A 10 -12.67 50.98 -24.51
C GLU A 10 -13.45 52.01 -23.64
N LYS A 11 -12.92 52.29 -22.42
CA LYS A 11 -13.61 53.18 -21.45
C LYS A 11 -13.17 54.63 -21.47
N LYS A 12 -12.22 55.01 -22.32
CA LYS A 12 -11.61 56.39 -22.35
C LYS A 12 -11.06 56.86 -20.99
N GLN A 13 -10.73 55.93 -20.08
CA GLN A 13 -10.06 56.20 -18.82
C GLN A 13 -8.73 55.46 -18.80
N PHE A 14 -7.65 56.15 -18.42
CA PHE A 14 -6.34 55.49 -18.28
C PHE A 14 -6.36 54.52 -17.11
N PRO A 15 -6.08 53.21 -17.31
CA PRO A 15 -6.00 52.27 -16.22
C PRO A 15 -4.82 52.62 -15.29
N GLN A 16 -5.06 52.56 -13.98
CA GLN A 16 -3.96 52.43 -13.03
C GLN A 16 -3.42 51.01 -13.19
N LEU A 17 -2.21 50.91 -13.73
CA LEU A 17 -1.54 49.62 -13.92
C LEU A 17 -1.23 49.00 -12.55
N SER A 18 -1.72 47.77 -12.31
CA SER A 18 -1.44 47.03 -11.10
C SER A 18 0.03 46.59 -11.08
N HIS A 19 0.65 46.70 -9.91
CA HIS A 19 2.02 46.22 -9.72
C HIS A 19 2.13 44.72 -9.89
N THR A 20 3.10 44.26 -10.63
CA THR A 20 3.47 42.88 -10.82
C THR A 20 4.63 42.52 -9.89
N ASN A 21 4.79 41.24 -9.51
CA ASN A 21 5.89 40.78 -8.65
C ASN A 21 7.27 40.74 -9.38
N ILE A 22 7.35 41.27 -10.58
CA ILE A 22 8.60 41.30 -11.39
C ILE A 22 9.08 42.75 -11.43
N ARG A 23 10.12 43.06 -10.69
CA ARG A 23 10.68 44.40 -10.49
C ARG A 23 10.92 45.22 -11.77
N GLU A 24 11.22 44.54 -12.88
CA GLU A 24 11.47 45.19 -14.18
C GLU A 24 10.18 45.58 -14.89
N LEU A 25 9.12 44.78 -14.75
CA LEU A 25 7.79 45.10 -15.28
C LEU A 25 7.12 46.22 -14.46
N ASP A 26 7.32 46.26 -13.15
CA ASP A 26 6.82 47.35 -12.30
C ASP A 26 7.52 48.67 -12.66
N ARG A 27 8.84 48.66 -12.90
CA ARG A 27 9.59 49.85 -13.37
C ARG A 27 9.11 50.30 -14.75
N LEU A 28 8.77 49.37 -15.64
CA LEU A 28 8.23 49.68 -16.95
C LEU A 28 6.81 50.27 -16.85
N ALA A 29 5.97 49.73 -15.97
CA ALA A 29 4.63 50.22 -15.69
C ALA A 29 4.65 51.63 -15.07
N ASP A 30 5.55 51.87 -14.14
CA ASP A 30 5.77 53.21 -13.53
C ASP A 30 6.33 54.20 -14.56
N ALA A 31 7.27 53.80 -15.40
CA ALA A 31 7.80 54.61 -16.49
C ALA A 31 6.71 54.95 -17.52
N LEU A 32 5.89 53.97 -17.93
CA LEU A 32 4.78 54.19 -18.86
C LEU A 32 3.69 55.09 -18.27
N THR A 33 3.40 54.99 -16.97
CA THR A 33 2.43 55.84 -16.27
C THR A 33 2.94 57.30 -16.14
N SER A 34 4.19 57.47 -15.78
CA SER A 34 4.86 58.76 -15.72
C SER A 34 4.96 59.39 -17.11
N LEU A 35 5.24 58.57 -18.11
CA LEU A 35 5.29 58.92 -19.51
C LEU A 35 4.00 59.49 -20.05
N ASN A 36 2.86 58.83 -19.75
CA ASN A 36 1.54 59.27 -20.18
C ASN A 36 1.16 60.64 -19.62
N SER A 37 1.62 60.98 -18.43
CA SER A 37 1.37 62.32 -17.82
C SER A 37 2.22 63.44 -18.39
N GLU A 38 3.45 63.16 -18.88
CA GLU A 38 4.35 64.13 -19.50
C GLU A 38 4.19 64.24 -21.02
N LEU A 39 3.69 63.22 -21.70
CA LEU A 39 3.44 63.19 -23.15
C LEU A 39 2.47 64.26 -23.64
N LEU A 40 1.56 64.69 -22.80
CA LEU A 40 0.63 65.78 -23.10
C LEU A 40 1.31 67.15 -23.24
N ASN A 41 2.57 67.33 -22.79
CA ASN A 41 3.23 68.62 -22.75
C ASN A 41 4.57 68.76 -23.49
N ASN A 42 5.29 67.69 -23.92
CA ASN A 42 6.61 67.86 -24.58
C ASN A 42 7.07 66.58 -25.36
N SER A 43 6.38 66.18 -26.42
CA SER A 43 6.63 65.01 -27.21
C SER A 43 8.04 64.85 -27.80
N THR A 44 8.65 65.92 -28.30
CA THR A 44 9.97 65.87 -28.94
C THR A 44 11.14 65.68 -27.96
N LYS A 45 11.01 66.14 -26.72
CA LYS A 45 12.06 65.95 -25.70
C LYS A 45 12.06 64.50 -25.17
N PHE A 46 10.95 63.89 -25.20
CA PHE A 46 10.76 62.54 -24.71
C PHE A 46 11.42 61.48 -25.60
N LEU A 47 11.22 61.55 -26.91
CA LEU A 47 11.83 60.59 -27.83
C LEU A 47 13.39 60.73 -27.81
N ARG A 48 13.94 61.89 -27.51
CA ARG A 48 15.38 62.10 -27.29
C ARG A 48 15.87 61.50 -25.97
N ILE A 49 15.04 61.44 -24.93
CA ILE A 49 15.40 60.82 -23.67
C ILE A 49 15.42 59.29 -23.84
N MET A 50 14.55 58.74 -24.68
CA MET A 50 14.54 57.31 -25.00
C MET A 50 15.79 56.85 -25.76
N ASP A 51 16.29 57.66 -26.70
CA ASP A 51 17.56 57.39 -27.39
C ASP A 51 18.77 57.39 -26.44
N MET A 52 18.65 58.05 -25.27
CA MET A 52 19.66 58.04 -24.21
C MET A 52 19.51 56.95 -23.17
N ALA A 53 18.36 56.31 -23.09
CA ALA A 53 18.11 55.19 -22.17
C ALA A 53 18.48 53.88 -22.86
N SER A 54 19.28 53.03 -22.20
CA SER A 54 19.75 51.73 -22.71
C SER A 54 18.62 50.68 -22.86
N VAL A 55 17.41 51.08 -23.21
CA VAL A 55 16.24 50.22 -23.40
C VAL A 55 15.99 50.10 -24.91
N GLU A 56 15.83 48.88 -25.40
CA GLU A 56 15.48 48.58 -26.79
C GLU A 56 14.02 48.96 -27.09
N LEU A 57 13.73 50.27 -26.99
CA LEU A 57 12.44 50.88 -27.31
C LEU A 57 12.59 51.77 -28.53
N GLY A 58 11.73 51.60 -29.52
CA GLY A 58 11.59 52.48 -30.65
C GLY A 58 10.29 53.27 -30.58
N GLY A 59 10.30 54.53 -30.99
CA GLY A 59 9.11 55.36 -30.95
C GLY A 59 8.89 56.17 -32.21
N TYR A 60 7.64 56.58 -32.41
CA TYR A 60 7.29 57.55 -33.45
C TYR A 60 6.30 58.60 -32.94
N GLU A 61 6.37 59.79 -33.55
CA GLU A 61 5.39 60.85 -33.37
C GLU A 61 4.88 61.30 -34.74
N LEU A 62 3.58 61.17 -34.94
CA LEU A 62 2.89 61.57 -36.16
C LEU A 62 2.08 62.83 -35.85
N ARG A 63 2.37 63.89 -36.56
CA ARG A 63 1.66 65.20 -36.48
C ARG A 63 0.72 65.34 -37.66
N PHE A 64 -0.55 65.51 -37.41
CA PHE A 64 -1.56 65.67 -38.44
C PHE A 64 -1.64 67.07 -39.00
N ASP A 65 -1.18 68.09 -38.23
CA ASP A 65 -1.12 69.53 -38.66
C ASP A 65 -0.05 69.77 -39.70
N THR A 66 1.14 69.18 -39.56
CA THR A 66 2.30 69.35 -40.44
C THR A 66 2.43 68.24 -41.47
N GLY A 67 1.65 67.13 -41.36
CA GLY A 67 1.79 65.99 -42.22
C GLY A 67 3.12 65.25 -42.11
N SER A 68 3.84 65.42 -40.99
CA SER A 68 5.17 64.89 -40.74
C SER A 68 5.16 63.79 -39.66
N VAL A 69 6.07 62.81 -39.79
CA VAL A 69 6.32 61.78 -38.81
C VAL A 69 7.77 61.82 -38.40
N TYR A 70 7.99 61.89 -37.10
CA TYR A 70 9.32 61.69 -36.52
C TYR A 70 9.42 60.27 -36.01
N VAL A 71 10.55 59.58 -36.22
CA VAL A 71 10.82 58.21 -35.71
C VAL A 71 12.17 58.18 -35.02
N THR A 72 12.32 57.42 -33.98
CA THR A 72 13.62 57.16 -33.32
C THR A 72 14.51 56.30 -34.21
N ASP A 73 15.83 56.39 -34.00
CA ASP A 73 16.84 55.75 -34.85
C ASP A 73 16.72 54.22 -34.86
N ASN A 74 16.17 53.63 -33.82
CA ASN A 74 16.01 52.20 -33.71
C ASN A 74 14.60 51.66 -34.05
N PHE A 75 13.58 52.52 -34.29
CA PHE A 75 12.18 52.08 -34.47
C PHE A 75 12.00 51.06 -35.60
N PHE A 76 12.52 51.38 -36.80
CA PHE A 76 12.39 50.47 -37.94
C PHE A 76 13.26 49.20 -37.79
N SER A 77 14.46 49.35 -37.18
CA SER A 77 15.32 48.19 -36.95
C SER A 77 14.71 47.20 -35.97
N LEU A 78 14.00 47.66 -34.94
CA LEU A 78 13.22 46.82 -34.02
C LEU A 78 12.13 46.05 -34.74
N LEU A 79 11.48 46.67 -35.74
CA LEU A 79 10.43 46.04 -36.52
C LEU A 79 10.96 45.15 -37.67
N GLY A 80 12.29 45.05 -37.83
CA GLY A 80 12.91 44.22 -38.88
C GLY A 80 12.98 44.91 -40.24
N GLU A 81 12.71 46.22 -40.31
CA GLU A 81 12.75 47.01 -41.52
C GLU A 81 14.05 47.85 -41.59
N PRO A 82 14.52 48.17 -42.80
CA PRO A 82 15.67 49.02 -42.96
C PRO A 82 15.37 50.46 -42.45
N GLN A 83 16.31 51.02 -41.67
CA GLN A 83 16.19 52.36 -41.15
C GLN A 83 16.18 53.35 -42.31
N PRO A 84 15.25 54.33 -42.40
CA PRO A 84 15.27 55.39 -43.34
C PRO A 84 16.52 56.30 -43.12
N ALA A 85 17.04 56.88 -44.20
CA ALA A 85 18.19 57.80 -44.10
C ALA A 85 17.83 59.09 -43.36
N ASP A 86 16.57 59.43 -43.26
CA ASP A 86 16.06 60.62 -42.57
C ASP A 86 15.03 60.22 -41.51
N CYS A 87 15.16 60.69 -40.27
CA CYS A 87 14.24 60.47 -39.16
C CYS A 87 12.86 61.14 -39.36
N PHE A 88 12.72 62.03 -40.36
CA PHE A 88 11.48 62.71 -40.73
C PHE A 88 10.87 62.05 -41.98
N LEU A 89 9.69 61.46 -41.87
CA LEU A 89 8.98 60.83 -42.96
C LEU A 89 7.68 61.56 -43.28
N SER A 90 7.18 61.42 -44.56
CA SER A 90 5.78 61.77 -44.83
C SER A 90 4.85 60.78 -44.24
N VAL A 91 3.69 61.20 -43.75
CA VAL A 91 2.63 60.35 -43.16
C VAL A 91 2.30 59.17 -44.06
N ARG A 92 2.16 59.42 -45.36
CA ARG A 92 1.82 58.40 -46.36
C ARG A 92 2.88 57.30 -46.41
N ARG A 93 4.16 57.63 -46.46
CA ARG A 93 5.26 56.63 -46.49
C ARG A 93 5.35 55.83 -45.20
N PHE A 94 5.06 56.47 -44.09
CA PHE A 94 5.04 55.81 -42.77
C PHE A 94 3.89 54.84 -42.65
N GLU A 95 2.66 55.27 -43.05
CA GLU A 95 1.48 54.41 -43.04
C GLU A 95 1.60 53.21 -43.99
N GLU A 96 2.16 53.40 -45.19
CA GLU A 96 2.47 52.32 -46.13
C GLU A 96 3.44 51.30 -45.50
N THR A 97 4.40 51.74 -44.73
CA THR A 97 5.34 50.86 -44.04
C THR A 97 4.67 50.12 -42.89
N LEU A 98 3.89 50.80 -42.06
CA LEU A 98 3.14 50.15 -40.97
C LEU A 98 2.13 49.12 -41.48
N THR A 99 1.46 49.43 -42.61
CA THR A 99 0.51 48.52 -43.24
C THR A 99 1.22 47.26 -43.79
N ARG A 100 2.38 47.42 -44.40
CA ARG A 100 3.20 46.32 -44.90
C ARG A 100 3.65 45.37 -43.79
N ILE A 101 3.94 45.91 -42.62
CA ILE A 101 4.39 45.14 -41.44
C ILE A 101 3.18 44.53 -40.69
N GLN A 102 1.93 44.81 -41.15
CA GLN A 102 0.68 44.33 -40.50
C GLN A 102 0.56 44.73 -39.02
N LEU A 103 1.09 45.86 -38.62
CA LEU A 103 1.01 46.40 -37.25
C LEU A 103 -0.42 46.91 -36.93
N SER A 104 -1.43 46.09 -37.18
CA SER A 104 -2.84 46.39 -36.89
C SER A 104 -3.30 45.88 -35.54
N ARG A 105 -2.45 45.17 -34.79
CA ARG A 105 -2.74 44.59 -33.47
C ARG A 105 -1.72 45.05 -32.44
N PRO A 106 -2.09 45.14 -31.15
CA PRO A 106 -1.19 45.57 -30.08
C PRO A 106 0.05 44.69 -29.88
N CYS A 107 -0.01 43.41 -30.29
CA CYS A 107 1.15 42.52 -30.31
C CYS A 107 1.23 41.84 -31.67
N THR A 108 2.38 41.90 -32.34
CA THR A 108 2.59 41.36 -33.69
C THR A 108 3.88 40.56 -33.71
N THR A 109 3.81 39.29 -34.20
CA THR A 109 4.98 38.46 -34.46
C THR A 109 5.60 38.91 -35.78
N THR A 110 6.87 39.37 -35.72
CA THR A 110 7.66 39.77 -36.91
C THR A 110 8.74 38.72 -37.21
N ALA A 111 9.43 38.86 -38.34
CA ALA A 111 10.59 38.04 -38.68
C ALA A 111 11.74 38.11 -37.64
N ARG A 112 11.72 39.12 -36.75
CA ARG A 112 12.69 39.31 -35.65
C ARG A 112 12.09 39.09 -34.26
N GLY A 113 10.95 38.37 -34.15
CA GLY A 113 10.30 38.03 -32.89
C GLY A 113 9.06 38.90 -32.59
N ASP A 114 8.56 38.78 -31.36
CA ASP A 114 7.33 39.45 -30.92
C ASP A 114 7.55 40.89 -30.53
N LYS A 115 6.77 41.80 -31.12
CA LYS A 115 6.86 43.25 -30.89
C LYS A 115 5.53 43.75 -30.34
N LEU A 116 5.61 44.50 -29.24
CA LEU A 116 4.47 45.20 -28.67
C LEU A 116 4.48 46.64 -29.19
N LEU A 117 3.39 47.07 -29.80
CA LEU A 117 3.21 48.46 -30.23
C LEU A 117 2.09 49.11 -29.41
N THR A 118 2.46 50.10 -28.61
CA THR A 118 1.51 50.92 -27.86
C THR A 118 1.32 52.24 -28.59
N VAL A 119 0.07 52.55 -28.94
CA VAL A 119 -0.26 53.80 -29.68
C VAL A 119 -1.22 54.66 -28.85
N THR A 120 -0.84 55.91 -28.66
CA THR A 120 -1.69 56.95 -28.06
C THR A 120 -2.01 58.00 -29.10
N LYS A 121 -3.26 58.34 -29.28
CA LYS A 121 -3.71 59.33 -30.28
C LYS A 121 -4.52 60.46 -29.62
N ASP A 122 -4.10 61.67 -29.89
CA ASP A 122 -4.88 62.88 -29.62
C ASP A 122 -5.31 63.48 -30.96
N TRP A 123 -6.20 64.51 -30.97
CA TRP A 123 -6.80 65.06 -32.16
C TRP A 123 -5.76 65.61 -33.19
N ASN A 124 -4.58 65.97 -32.75
CA ASN A 124 -3.53 66.50 -33.59
C ASN A 124 -2.22 65.72 -33.62
N VAL A 125 -1.98 64.78 -32.69
CA VAL A 125 -0.73 64.05 -32.56
C VAL A 125 -1.04 62.58 -32.26
N GLN A 126 -0.29 61.67 -32.91
CA GLN A 126 -0.30 60.24 -32.58
C GLN A 126 1.13 59.84 -32.21
N VAL A 127 1.28 59.22 -31.04
CA VAL A 127 2.57 58.71 -30.57
C VAL A 127 2.46 57.17 -30.44
N GLY A 128 3.48 56.48 -30.93
CA GLY A 128 3.57 55.03 -30.79
C GLY A 128 4.93 54.62 -30.25
N LEU A 129 4.93 53.58 -29.43
CA LEU A 129 6.10 52.94 -28.85
C LEU A 129 6.13 51.46 -29.28
N ALA A 130 7.29 51.03 -29.80
CA ALA A 130 7.56 49.65 -30.14
C ALA A 130 8.57 49.05 -29.17
N GLU A 131 8.29 47.91 -28.63
CA GLU A 131 9.14 47.17 -27.69
C GLU A 131 9.36 45.75 -28.19
N ASP A 132 10.58 45.24 -28.02
CA ASP A 132 10.88 43.84 -28.24
C ASP A 132 10.48 43.02 -27.00
N VAL A 133 9.39 42.25 -27.11
CA VAL A 133 8.89 41.40 -26.02
C VAL A 133 9.16 39.93 -26.27
N THR A 134 10.03 39.60 -27.24
CA THR A 134 10.33 38.21 -27.63
C THR A 134 10.84 37.41 -26.44
N ALA A 135 11.83 37.92 -25.72
CA ALA A 135 12.38 37.21 -24.55
C ALA A 135 11.34 37.03 -23.44
N ALA A 136 10.54 38.07 -23.15
CA ALA A 136 9.48 38.00 -22.15
C ALA A 136 8.35 37.04 -22.56
N THR A 137 8.00 37.01 -23.84
CA THR A 137 7.00 36.09 -24.38
C THR A 137 7.48 34.62 -24.31
N LEU A 138 8.73 34.36 -24.72
CA LEU A 138 9.33 33.03 -24.65
C LEU A 138 9.45 32.56 -23.20
N GLU A 139 9.89 33.42 -22.29
CA GLU A 139 9.99 33.07 -20.86
C GLU A 139 8.61 32.80 -20.26
N ARG A 140 7.61 33.61 -20.61
CA ARG A 140 6.23 33.35 -20.19
C ARG A 140 5.72 32.01 -20.70
N LEU A 141 5.91 31.69 -21.99
CA LEU A 141 5.52 30.42 -22.58
C LEU A 141 6.26 29.23 -21.90
N ARG A 142 7.54 29.45 -21.58
CA ARG A 142 8.32 28.46 -20.82
C ARG A 142 7.75 28.24 -19.42
N ILE A 143 7.48 29.33 -18.69
CA ILE A 143 6.86 29.22 -17.34
C ILE A 143 5.49 28.57 -17.40
N GLU A 144 4.66 28.91 -18.40
CA GLU A 144 3.35 28.30 -18.62
C GLU A 144 3.50 26.79 -18.95
N HIS A 145 4.49 26.43 -19.74
CA HIS A 145 4.80 25.04 -20.05
C HIS A 145 5.32 24.27 -18.82
N GLU A 146 6.29 24.82 -18.08
CA GLU A 146 6.84 24.21 -16.86
C GLU A 146 5.78 24.09 -15.74
N ARG A 147 4.78 24.98 -15.72
CA ARG A 147 3.68 24.89 -14.77
C ARG A 147 2.81 23.65 -14.98
N ASP A 148 2.59 23.25 -16.22
CA ASP A 148 1.60 22.22 -16.57
C ASP A 148 2.24 20.88 -17.02
N TYR A 149 3.52 20.89 -17.45
CA TYR A 149 4.19 19.71 -18.00
C TYR A 149 5.42 19.31 -17.21
N ASP A 150 5.72 17.99 -17.21
CA ASP A 150 6.96 17.42 -16.71
C ASP A 150 8.08 17.61 -17.76
N ILE A 151 9.17 18.22 -17.34
CA ILE A 151 10.28 18.62 -18.25
C ILE A 151 10.94 17.41 -18.92
N LEU A 152 11.02 16.26 -18.20
CA LEU A 152 11.70 15.08 -18.70
C LEU A 152 10.87 14.31 -19.73
N THR A 153 9.56 14.22 -19.51
CA THR A 153 8.67 13.37 -20.32
C THR A 153 7.78 14.13 -21.29
N GLY A 154 7.57 15.44 -21.07
CA GLY A 154 6.62 16.25 -21.83
C GLY A 154 5.16 15.92 -21.57
N LEU A 155 4.85 15.03 -20.63
CA LEU A 155 3.49 14.71 -20.16
C LEU A 155 3.03 15.76 -19.15
N TYR A 156 1.75 15.78 -18.81
CA TYR A 156 1.30 16.60 -17.69
C TYR A 156 2.09 16.28 -16.42
N ASN A 157 2.34 17.30 -15.61
CA ASN A 157 2.84 17.10 -14.25
C ASN A 157 1.68 16.80 -13.28
N ARG A 158 1.99 16.51 -12.02
CA ARG A 158 1.02 16.22 -10.96
C ARG A 158 -0.04 17.31 -10.81
N GLN A 159 0.35 18.58 -10.86
CA GLN A 159 -0.57 19.71 -10.63
C GLN A 159 -1.57 19.85 -11.78
N ALA A 160 -1.09 19.79 -13.02
CA ALA A 160 -1.95 19.85 -14.20
C ALA A 160 -2.91 18.65 -14.24
N PHE A 161 -2.42 17.45 -13.93
CA PHE A 161 -3.27 16.25 -13.85
C PHE A 161 -4.41 16.43 -12.85
N GLN A 162 -4.10 16.89 -11.62
CA GLN A 162 -5.12 17.11 -10.59
C GLN A 162 -6.17 18.16 -11.02
N ARG A 163 -5.72 19.25 -11.63
CA ARG A 163 -6.61 20.31 -12.11
C ARG A 163 -7.52 19.81 -13.24
N VAL A 164 -6.95 19.21 -14.28
CA VAL A 164 -7.71 18.72 -15.44
C VAL A 164 -8.69 17.61 -15.06
N CYS A 165 -8.25 16.66 -14.25
CA CYS A 165 -9.13 15.61 -13.76
C CYS A 165 -10.21 16.16 -12.82
N GLY A 166 -9.89 17.15 -11.96
CA GLY A 166 -10.88 17.81 -11.11
C GLY A 166 -12.02 18.42 -11.93
N GLU A 167 -11.69 19.17 -12.99
CA GLU A 167 -12.67 19.75 -13.91
C GLU A 167 -13.53 18.68 -14.59
N LEU A 168 -12.95 17.55 -15.03
CA LEU A 168 -13.68 16.43 -15.63
C LEU A 168 -14.64 15.74 -14.65
N PHE A 169 -14.25 15.62 -13.38
CA PHE A 169 -15.11 15.01 -12.35
C PHE A 169 -16.29 15.91 -11.94
N GLU A 170 -16.26 17.21 -12.25
CA GLU A 170 -17.40 18.12 -12.08
C GLU A 170 -18.45 17.93 -13.17
N ASP A 171 -18.11 17.33 -14.33
CA ASP A 171 -19.04 17.02 -15.42
C ASP A 171 -19.18 15.49 -15.65
N PRO A 172 -20.10 14.81 -14.95
CA PRO A 172 -20.34 13.38 -15.11
C PRO A 172 -20.77 12.94 -16.52
N GLN A 173 -21.32 13.85 -17.33
CA GLN A 173 -21.73 13.53 -18.70
C GLN A 173 -20.51 13.44 -19.62
N GLN A 174 -19.58 14.37 -19.48
CA GLN A 174 -18.31 14.36 -20.20
C GLN A 174 -17.41 13.19 -19.73
N LEU A 175 -17.39 12.91 -18.44
CA LEU A 175 -16.60 11.83 -17.86
C LEU A 175 -17.06 10.44 -18.36
N GLY A 176 -18.38 10.21 -18.48
CA GLY A 176 -18.95 8.96 -18.99
C GLY A 176 -18.49 7.74 -18.19
N THR A 177 -18.17 6.62 -18.89
CA THR A 177 -17.40 5.53 -18.31
C THR A 177 -15.91 5.89 -18.38
N ALA A 178 -15.23 5.85 -17.24
CA ALA A 178 -13.83 6.22 -17.16
C ALA A 178 -13.02 5.19 -16.36
N ALA A 179 -11.69 5.18 -16.56
CA ALA A 179 -10.77 4.39 -15.79
C ALA A 179 -9.54 5.21 -15.39
N LEU A 180 -9.22 5.18 -14.11
CA LEU A 180 -7.98 5.74 -13.59
C LEU A 180 -6.94 4.63 -13.50
N LEU A 181 -5.86 4.76 -14.24
CA LEU A 181 -4.73 3.82 -14.27
C LEU A 181 -3.53 4.46 -13.61
N MET A 182 -3.03 3.88 -12.55
CA MET A 182 -1.78 4.23 -11.89
C MET A 182 -0.70 3.22 -12.28
N MET A 183 0.45 3.71 -12.70
CA MET A 183 1.55 2.89 -13.24
C MET A 183 2.87 3.29 -12.57
N ASP A 184 3.75 2.32 -12.48
CA ASP A 184 5.08 2.50 -11.89
C ASP A 184 6.11 1.69 -12.69
N LEU A 185 7.24 2.31 -13.01
CA LEU A 185 8.33 1.70 -13.74
C LEU A 185 9.04 0.65 -12.90
N ASP A 186 9.06 -0.56 -13.38
CA ASP A 186 9.79 -1.63 -12.71
C ASP A 186 11.30 -1.45 -12.87
N ASN A 187 12.02 -1.73 -11.79
CA ASN A 187 13.49 -1.82 -11.76
C ASN A 187 14.25 -0.51 -12.04
N LEU A 188 13.61 0.68 -12.01
CA LEU A 188 14.29 1.96 -12.20
C LEU A 188 15.46 2.16 -11.22
N LYS A 189 15.29 1.77 -9.96
CA LYS A 189 16.36 1.83 -8.96
C LYS A 189 17.58 1.00 -9.40
N HIS A 190 17.37 -0.22 -9.90
CA HIS A 190 18.46 -1.06 -10.38
C HIS A 190 19.19 -0.43 -11.58
N ILE A 191 18.46 0.22 -12.48
CA ILE A 191 19.03 0.94 -13.62
C ILE A 191 19.90 2.09 -13.12
N ASN A 192 19.39 2.90 -12.19
CA ASN A 192 20.12 4.01 -11.58
C ASN A 192 21.39 3.54 -10.86
N ASP A 193 21.28 2.48 -10.06
CA ASP A 193 22.40 1.94 -9.28
C ASP A 193 23.48 1.32 -10.17
N THR A 194 23.10 0.77 -11.34
CA THR A 194 24.01 0.06 -12.24
C THR A 194 24.62 0.97 -13.29
N TYR A 195 23.85 1.89 -13.88
CA TYR A 195 24.25 2.69 -15.05
C TYR A 195 24.29 4.20 -14.79
N GLY A 196 23.81 4.65 -13.61
CA GLY A 196 23.71 6.05 -13.23
C GLY A 196 22.37 6.70 -13.58
N HIS A 197 22.11 7.87 -12.96
CA HIS A 197 20.84 8.58 -13.06
C HIS A 197 20.51 9.05 -14.49
N ASP A 198 21.51 9.41 -15.29
CA ASP A 198 21.30 9.84 -16.68
C ASP A 198 20.60 8.76 -17.53
N TRP A 199 20.89 7.49 -17.25
CA TRP A 199 20.25 6.35 -17.92
C TRP A 199 18.85 6.05 -17.38
N GLY A 200 18.65 6.26 -16.09
CA GLY A 200 17.31 6.25 -15.50
C GLY A 200 16.42 7.32 -16.11
N ASP A 201 16.94 8.52 -16.31
CA ASP A 201 16.20 9.61 -16.96
C ASP A 201 15.86 9.27 -18.42
N GLN A 202 16.78 8.65 -19.17
CA GLN A 202 16.48 8.17 -20.52
C GLN A 202 15.41 7.08 -20.53
N TYR A 203 15.42 6.17 -19.55
CA TYR A 203 14.41 5.12 -19.39
C TYR A 203 13.03 5.73 -19.10
N ILE A 204 12.95 6.72 -18.19
CA ILE A 204 11.72 7.48 -17.90
C ILE A 204 11.25 8.26 -19.14
N HIS A 205 12.15 8.96 -19.82
CA HIS A 205 11.84 9.73 -21.03
C HIS A 205 11.25 8.81 -22.13
N ARG A 206 11.89 7.67 -22.39
CA ARG A 206 11.40 6.69 -23.37
C ARG A 206 10.02 6.15 -23.01
N THR A 207 9.76 5.94 -21.71
CA THR A 207 8.45 5.55 -21.21
C THR A 207 7.41 6.64 -21.49
N GLY A 208 7.74 7.89 -21.18
CA GLY A 208 6.87 9.05 -21.46
C GLY A 208 6.51 9.16 -22.94
N LEU A 209 7.48 9.00 -23.83
CA LEU A 209 7.24 8.99 -25.29
C LEU A 209 6.31 7.84 -25.69
N CYS A 210 6.56 6.64 -25.19
CA CYS A 210 5.72 5.49 -25.49
C CYS A 210 4.27 5.70 -25.04
N LEU A 211 4.07 6.29 -23.85
CA LEU A 211 2.75 6.65 -23.35
C LEU A 211 2.08 7.71 -24.25
N ALA A 212 2.80 8.79 -24.61
CA ALA A 212 2.26 9.86 -25.45
C ALA A 212 1.85 9.35 -26.86
N GLU A 213 2.64 8.45 -27.45
CA GLU A 213 2.41 7.92 -28.80
C GLU A 213 1.27 6.88 -28.86
N ASN A 214 1.02 6.14 -27.76
CA ASN A 214 0.11 4.99 -27.76
C ASN A 214 -1.17 5.18 -26.94
N THR A 215 -1.35 6.34 -26.28
CA THR A 215 -2.61 6.68 -25.64
C THR A 215 -3.56 7.36 -26.63
N PRO A 216 -4.88 7.07 -26.57
CA PRO A 216 -5.87 7.74 -27.41
C PRO A 216 -5.92 9.24 -27.15
N ALA A 217 -6.22 10.02 -28.20
CA ALA A 217 -6.49 11.44 -28.05
C ALA A 217 -7.62 11.69 -27.03
N GLY A 218 -7.43 12.67 -26.14
CA GLY A 218 -8.37 12.99 -25.08
C GLY A 218 -8.09 12.27 -23.75
N THR A 219 -7.19 11.26 -23.71
CA THR A 219 -6.73 10.66 -22.45
C THR A 219 -5.83 11.64 -21.72
N VAL A 220 -6.06 11.86 -20.43
CA VAL A 220 -5.17 12.65 -19.58
C VAL A 220 -4.02 11.75 -19.13
N VAL A 221 -2.79 12.12 -19.48
CA VAL A 221 -1.57 11.35 -19.16
C VAL A 221 -0.60 12.24 -18.42
N ALA A 222 -0.10 11.77 -17.28
CA ALA A 222 0.82 12.54 -16.46
C ALA A 222 1.93 11.68 -15.86
N ARG A 223 3.06 12.30 -15.57
CA ARG A 223 4.08 11.81 -14.64
C ARG A 223 3.90 12.51 -13.30
N LEU A 224 3.76 11.71 -12.23
CA LEU A 224 3.53 12.27 -10.89
C LEU A 224 4.83 12.58 -10.16
N SER A 225 5.78 11.65 -10.20
CA SER A 225 7.11 11.77 -9.62
C SER A 225 7.94 10.53 -9.99
N GLY A 226 9.27 10.65 -10.02
CA GLY A 226 10.16 9.50 -10.17
C GLY A 226 9.74 8.53 -11.29
N ASP A 227 9.28 7.37 -10.89
CA ASP A 227 8.81 6.25 -11.70
C ASP A 227 7.28 6.14 -11.85
N GLU A 228 6.53 7.07 -11.24
CA GLU A 228 5.06 7.01 -11.18
C GLU A 228 4.40 7.79 -12.32
N PHE A 229 3.51 7.12 -13.04
CA PHE A 229 2.65 7.69 -14.08
C PHE A 229 1.18 7.50 -13.75
N MET A 230 0.34 8.40 -14.22
CA MET A 230 -1.12 8.29 -14.06
C MET A 230 -1.84 8.64 -15.35
N LEU A 231 -2.85 7.85 -15.68
CA LEU A 231 -3.67 8.04 -16.86
C LEU A 231 -5.15 8.04 -16.48
N LEU A 232 -5.93 8.97 -17.06
CA LEU A 232 -7.38 8.95 -16.97
C LEU A 232 -7.97 8.76 -18.37
N PHE A 233 -8.53 7.59 -18.62
CA PHE A 233 -9.36 7.31 -19.79
C PHE A 233 -10.79 7.74 -19.46
N TYR A 234 -11.41 8.60 -20.28
CA TYR A 234 -12.73 9.13 -20.01
C TYR A 234 -13.57 9.30 -21.29
N GLY A 235 -14.90 9.49 -21.14
CA GLY A 235 -15.80 9.71 -22.24
C GLY A 235 -16.19 8.44 -23.02
N TYR A 236 -15.98 7.27 -22.47
CA TYR A 236 -16.31 6.00 -23.10
C TYR A 236 -17.73 5.53 -22.75
N LEU A 237 -18.31 4.68 -23.62
CA LEU A 237 -19.63 4.12 -23.40
C LEU A 237 -19.63 2.92 -22.45
N ASN A 238 -18.54 2.17 -22.43
CA ASN A 238 -18.40 0.97 -21.60
C ASN A 238 -16.91 0.63 -21.32
N ARG A 239 -16.70 -0.27 -20.35
CA ARG A 239 -15.38 -0.71 -19.92
C ARG A 239 -14.58 -1.45 -21.01
N GLU A 240 -15.24 -2.21 -21.87
CA GLU A 240 -14.55 -3.04 -22.88
C GLU A 240 -13.76 -2.17 -23.85
N GLN A 241 -14.30 -1.00 -24.19
CA GLN A 241 -13.59 -0.05 -25.05
C GLN A 241 -12.29 0.44 -24.39
N ILE A 242 -12.33 0.72 -23.08
CA ILE A 242 -11.13 1.15 -22.33
C ILE A 242 -10.15 -0.03 -22.18
N ARG A 243 -10.63 -1.22 -21.83
CA ARG A 243 -9.80 -2.43 -21.73
C ARG A 243 -9.00 -2.69 -23.00
N GLU A 244 -9.64 -2.54 -24.16
CA GLU A 244 -8.96 -2.70 -25.44
C GLU A 244 -7.86 -1.65 -25.65
N LYS A 245 -8.09 -0.38 -25.24
CA LYS A 245 -7.07 0.68 -25.31
C LYS A 245 -5.91 0.41 -24.35
N VAL A 246 -6.23 0.01 -23.14
CA VAL A 246 -5.21 -0.36 -22.12
C VAL A 246 -4.39 -1.58 -22.59
N ARG A 247 -5.02 -2.57 -23.23
CA ARG A 247 -4.32 -3.72 -23.81
C ARG A 247 -3.34 -3.30 -24.90
N ILE A 248 -3.79 -2.46 -25.85
CA ILE A 248 -2.92 -1.92 -26.92
C ILE A 248 -1.75 -1.15 -26.31
N LEU A 249 -2.00 -0.31 -25.30
CA LEU A 249 -0.95 0.43 -24.60
C LEU A 249 0.04 -0.51 -23.91
N SER A 250 -0.45 -1.52 -23.20
CA SER A 250 0.39 -2.54 -22.54
C SER A 250 1.26 -3.29 -23.55
N ASP A 251 0.69 -3.71 -24.68
CA ASP A 251 1.43 -4.39 -25.77
C ASP A 251 2.52 -3.49 -26.37
N ALA A 252 2.24 -2.19 -26.52
CA ALA A 252 3.21 -1.22 -27.02
C ALA A 252 4.36 -1.01 -26.03
N MET A 253 4.03 -0.90 -24.73
CA MET A 253 5.03 -0.77 -23.66
C MET A 253 5.97 -1.98 -23.63
N HIS A 254 5.44 -3.20 -23.67
CA HIS A 254 6.25 -4.43 -23.67
C HIS A 254 7.17 -4.57 -24.91
N LYS A 255 6.81 -3.94 -26.02
CA LYS A 255 7.65 -3.89 -27.25
C LYS A 255 8.66 -2.74 -27.23
N SER A 256 8.45 -1.75 -26.38
CA SER A 256 9.33 -0.58 -26.28
C SER A 256 10.63 -0.95 -25.58
N VAL A 257 11.74 -0.46 -26.12
CA VAL A 257 13.08 -0.69 -25.59
C VAL A 257 13.79 0.63 -25.31
N ALA A 258 14.56 0.66 -24.25
CA ALA A 258 15.53 1.70 -23.97
C ALA A 258 16.93 1.17 -24.31
N VAL A 259 17.73 1.97 -24.98
CA VAL A 259 19.11 1.61 -25.33
C VAL A 259 20.02 2.00 -24.18
N LEU A 260 20.79 1.03 -23.65
CA LEU A 260 21.73 1.21 -22.54
C LEU A 260 23.18 1.43 -23.01
N PRO A 261 24.12 1.80 -22.13
CA PRO A 261 25.54 1.89 -22.45
C PRO A 261 26.05 0.61 -23.11
N GLY A 262 26.81 0.76 -24.19
CA GLY A 262 27.33 -0.37 -24.96
C GLY A 262 26.38 -0.96 -26.01
N GLY A 263 25.19 -0.31 -26.21
CA GLY A 263 24.24 -0.72 -27.27
C GLY A 263 23.33 -1.88 -26.89
N SER A 264 23.30 -2.29 -25.61
CA SER A 264 22.34 -3.29 -25.14
C SER A 264 20.94 -2.68 -25.03
N GLU A 265 19.93 -3.48 -25.39
CA GLU A 265 18.53 -3.08 -25.33
C GLU A 265 17.87 -3.62 -24.06
N LEU A 266 17.20 -2.73 -23.30
CA LEU A 266 16.38 -3.09 -22.15
C LEU A 266 14.91 -2.83 -22.47
N ARG A 267 14.08 -3.85 -22.33
CA ARG A 267 12.63 -3.70 -22.47
C ARG A 267 12.05 -2.88 -21.33
N ILE A 268 11.11 -2.01 -21.66
CA ILE A 268 10.36 -1.25 -20.64
C ILE A 268 9.41 -2.22 -19.95
N SER A 269 9.55 -2.31 -18.62
CA SER A 269 8.63 -3.03 -17.74
C SER A 269 7.91 -2.07 -16.84
N ILE A 270 6.59 -2.18 -16.80
CA ILE A 270 5.74 -1.31 -16.01
C ILE A 270 4.64 -2.12 -15.34
N SER A 271 4.47 -1.89 -14.06
CA SER A 271 3.37 -2.43 -13.28
C SER A 271 2.26 -1.40 -13.15
N GLY A 272 1.00 -1.80 -13.17
CA GLY A 272 -0.10 -0.85 -13.06
C GLY A 272 -1.34 -1.40 -12.38
N GLY A 273 -2.09 -0.49 -11.77
CA GLY A 273 -3.38 -0.74 -11.15
C GLY A 273 -4.46 0.19 -11.71
N MET A 274 -5.64 -0.32 -11.96
CA MET A 274 -6.73 0.39 -12.61
C MET A 274 -8.01 0.34 -11.77
N ALA A 275 -8.69 1.48 -11.63
CA ALA A 275 -9.99 1.59 -10.97
C ALA A 275 -11.02 2.27 -11.88
N TRP A 276 -12.30 1.90 -11.73
CA TRP A 276 -13.38 2.23 -12.65
C TRP A 276 -14.34 3.29 -12.10
N TYR A 277 -14.60 4.32 -12.90
CA TYR A 277 -15.68 5.27 -12.67
C TYR A 277 -16.91 4.89 -13.54
N PRO A 278 -18.14 4.93 -13.01
CA PRO A 278 -18.53 5.23 -11.62
C PRO A 278 -18.61 4.01 -10.70
N GLU A 279 -18.20 2.82 -11.16
CA GLU A 279 -18.54 1.53 -10.54
C GLU A 279 -17.76 1.27 -9.24
N ASP A 280 -16.44 1.51 -9.24
CA ASP A 280 -15.65 1.35 -8.03
C ASP A 280 -15.83 2.56 -7.11
N SER A 281 -15.83 3.77 -7.68
CA SER A 281 -16.12 5.02 -6.98
C SER A 281 -16.53 6.14 -7.94
N ARG A 282 -17.25 7.15 -7.40
CA ARG A 282 -17.51 8.43 -8.09
C ARG A 282 -16.56 9.54 -7.62
N ASP A 283 -15.75 9.29 -6.63
CA ASP A 283 -14.78 10.22 -6.06
C ASP A 283 -13.38 9.92 -6.58
N MET A 284 -12.70 10.95 -7.10
CA MET A 284 -11.37 10.83 -7.70
C MET A 284 -10.31 10.33 -6.72
N GLU A 285 -10.32 10.84 -5.48
CA GLU A 285 -9.33 10.44 -4.47
C GLU A 285 -9.51 8.98 -4.04
N THR A 286 -10.76 8.52 -4.01
CA THR A 286 -11.07 7.11 -3.75
C THR A 286 -10.63 6.22 -4.91
N LEU A 287 -10.88 6.64 -6.17
CA LEU A 287 -10.40 5.89 -7.34
C LEU A 287 -8.88 5.78 -7.36
N LYS A 288 -8.19 6.86 -7.00
CA LYS A 288 -6.73 6.87 -6.88
C LYS A 288 -6.24 5.85 -5.84
N LYS A 289 -6.86 5.80 -4.65
CA LYS A 289 -6.54 4.79 -3.62
C LYS A 289 -6.79 3.37 -4.13
N TYR A 290 -7.82 3.14 -4.92
CA TYR A 290 -8.16 1.84 -5.46
C TYR A 290 -7.21 1.41 -6.57
N ALA A 291 -6.82 2.33 -7.45
CA ALA A 291 -5.79 2.08 -8.47
C ALA A 291 -4.42 1.80 -7.83
N ASP A 292 -4.04 2.58 -6.80
CA ASP A 292 -2.81 2.37 -6.03
C ASP A 292 -2.79 1.00 -5.35
N PHE A 293 -3.92 0.60 -4.74
CA PHE A 293 -4.05 -0.72 -4.16
C PHE A 293 -3.87 -1.85 -5.19
N ALA A 294 -4.47 -1.73 -6.37
CA ALA A 294 -4.31 -2.71 -7.44
C ALA A 294 -2.85 -2.78 -7.93
N LEU A 295 -2.17 -1.62 -8.07
CA LEU A 295 -0.75 -1.54 -8.37
C LEU A 295 0.11 -2.22 -7.29
N TYR A 296 -0.18 -1.97 -6.00
CA TYR A 296 0.49 -2.63 -4.88
C TYR A 296 0.41 -4.15 -4.99
N GLN A 297 -0.77 -4.70 -5.33
CA GLN A 297 -0.95 -6.15 -5.51
C GLN A 297 -0.07 -6.69 -6.64
N VAL A 298 0.01 -6.00 -7.78
CA VAL A 298 0.87 -6.37 -8.91
C VAL A 298 2.32 -6.42 -8.48
N LYS A 299 2.81 -5.39 -7.79
CA LYS A 299 4.22 -5.32 -7.35
C LYS A 299 4.62 -6.45 -6.42
N HIS A 300 3.67 -7.00 -5.64
CA HIS A 300 3.90 -8.09 -4.69
C HIS A 300 3.60 -9.48 -5.25
N SER A 301 2.98 -9.59 -6.43
CA SER A 301 2.68 -10.87 -7.07
C SER A 301 3.50 -11.08 -8.34
N HIS A 302 3.16 -10.41 -9.43
CA HIS A 302 3.76 -10.56 -10.75
C HIS A 302 3.99 -9.19 -11.38
N LYS A 303 5.22 -8.65 -11.25
CA LYS A 303 5.60 -7.38 -11.90
C LYS A 303 5.42 -7.42 -13.41
N GLY A 304 5.31 -6.25 -14.03
CA GLY A 304 5.20 -6.10 -15.48
C GLY A 304 3.81 -6.36 -16.02
N CYS A 305 2.75 -6.27 -15.22
CA CYS A 305 1.37 -6.42 -15.69
C CYS A 305 0.45 -5.31 -15.15
N LEU A 306 -0.73 -5.23 -15.73
CA LEU A 306 -1.79 -4.31 -15.31
C LEU A 306 -2.93 -5.11 -14.67
N GLN A 307 -3.44 -4.65 -13.53
CA GLN A 307 -4.51 -5.30 -12.78
C GLN A 307 -5.65 -4.33 -12.50
N GLU A 308 -6.89 -4.80 -12.68
CA GLU A 308 -8.08 -4.07 -12.27
C GLU A 308 -8.28 -4.20 -10.76
N PHE A 309 -8.80 -3.15 -10.15
CA PHE A 309 -9.17 -3.14 -8.74
C PHE A 309 -10.23 -4.20 -8.44
N SER A 310 -10.11 -4.83 -7.29
CA SER A 310 -11.10 -5.77 -6.76
C SER A 310 -11.47 -5.38 -5.35
N MET A 311 -12.74 -5.04 -5.14
CA MET A 311 -13.28 -4.73 -3.81
C MET A 311 -13.17 -5.92 -2.85
N GLU A 312 -13.27 -7.15 -3.36
CA GLU A 312 -13.10 -8.36 -2.56
C GLU A 312 -11.67 -8.48 -2.04
N SER A 313 -10.68 -8.30 -2.91
CA SER A 313 -9.25 -8.33 -2.54
C SER A 313 -8.90 -7.21 -1.57
N TYR A 314 -9.46 -6.01 -1.78
CA TYR A 314 -9.27 -4.86 -0.88
C TYR A 314 -9.81 -5.12 0.53
N ARG A 315 -11.01 -5.68 0.63
CA ARG A 315 -11.61 -6.07 1.93
C ARG A 315 -10.80 -7.16 2.62
N ARG A 316 -10.33 -8.16 1.87
CA ARG A 316 -9.50 -9.25 2.39
C ARG A 316 -8.18 -8.71 2.97
N GLU A 317 -7.50 -7.83 2.25
CA GLU A 317 -6.26 -7.21 2.73
C GLU A 317 -6.49 -6.35 3.97
N ALA A 318 -7.57 -5.55 3.98
CA ALA A 318 -7.94 -4.74 5.14
C ALA A 318 -8.25 -5.63 6.37
N GLN A 319 -8.92 -6.77 6.19
CA GLN A 319 -9.16 -7.75 7.25
C GLN A 319 -7.86 -8.37 7.76
N THR A 320 -6.96 -8.76 6.85
CA THR A 320 -5.64 -9.31 7.21
C THR A 320 -4.80 -8.29 7.98
N ALA A 321 -4.78 -7.05 7.53
CA ALA A 321 -4.07 -5.97 8.24
C ALA A 321 -4.68 -5.71 9.62
N GLN A 322 -6.01 -5.82 9.76
CA GLN A 322 -6.67 -5.69 11.06
C GLN A 322 -6.33 -6.87 11.97
N LEU A 323 -6.35 -8.12 11.47
CA LEU A 323 -5.95 -9.28 12.25
C LEU A 323 -4.51 -9.19 12.75
N ARG A 324 -3.59 -8.66 11.95
CA ARG A 324 -2.20 -8.43 12.37
C ARG A 324 -2.12 -7.40 13.51
N ARG A 325 -2.89 -6.32 13.44
CA ARG A 325 -2.95 -5.33 14.53
C ARG A 325 -3.56 -5.92 15.80
N ASP A 326 -4.67 -6.64 15.66
CA ASP A 326 -5.33 -7.32 16.78
C ASP A 326 -4.36 -8.31 17.45
N PHE A 327 -3.55 -9.02 16.67
CA PHE A 327 -2.54 -9.94 17.19
C PHE A 327 -1.41 -9.23 17.95
N GLN A 328 -0.92 -8.10 17.45
CA GLN A 328 0.07 -7.29 18.18
C GLN A 328 -0.51 -6.77 19.51
N GLN A 329 -1.77 -6.36 19.50
CA GLN A 329 -2.46 -5.97 20.72
C GLN A 329 -2.59 -7.15 21.70
N LEU A 330 -2.94 -8.35 21.19
CA LEU A 330 -3.00 -9.57 21.99
C LEU A 330 -1.70 -9.85 22.72
N LEU A 331 -0.56 -9.73 22.03
CA LEU A 331 0.76 -9.95 22.63
C LEU A 331 1.10 -8.87 23.68
N THR A 332 0.89 -7.59 23.34
CA THR A 332 1.25 -6.47 24.20
C THR A 332 0.42 -6.42 25.48
N GLU A 333 -0.87 -6.73 25.40
CA GLU A 333 -1.80 -6.73 26.52
C GLU A 333 -1.97 -8.12 27.15
N GLU A 334 -1.25 -9.12 26.64
CA GLU A 334 -1.32 -10.52 27.07
C GLU A 334 -2.77 -11.08 27.12
N ARG A 335 -3.57 -10.77 26.08
CA ARG A 335 -5.01 -11.06 26.03
C ARG A 335 -5.32 -12.53 25.70
N VAL A 336 -4.60 -13.42 26.33
CA VAL A 336 -4.86 -14.86 26.33
C VAL A 336 -5.12 -15.35 27.74
N TYR A 337 -6.00 -16.32 27.88
CA TYR A 337 -6.28 -17.02 29.12
C TYR A 337 -6.44 -18.50 28.84
N TYR A 338 -6.38 -19.32 29.90
CA TYR A 338 -6.44 -20.77 29.77
C TYR A 338 -7.64 -21.34 30.49
N VAL A 339 -8.33 -22.24 29.81
CA VAL A 339 -9.37 -23.11 30.40
C VAL A 339 -8.81 -24.53 30.50
N PHE A 340 -9.33 -25.28 31.42
CA PHE A 340 -8.79 -26.61 31.72
C PHE A 340 -9.83 -27.66 31.43
N GLN A 341 -9.41 -28.71 30.71
CA GLN A 341 -10.22 -29.89 30.47
C GLN A 341 -9.66 -31.09 31.26
N PRO A 342 -10.46 -31.74 32.10
CA PRO A 342 -9.98 -32.87 32.87
C PRO A 342 -9.79 -34.11 31.99
N ILE A 343 -8.70 -34.85 32.25
CA ILE A 343 -8.41 -36.17 31.74
C ILE A 343 -8.67 -37.18 32.88
N PHE A 344 -9.49 -38.14 32.61
CA PHE A 344 -9.91 -39.15 33.62
C PHE A 344 -9.16 -40.45 33.41
N SER A 345 -8.76 -41.11 34.50
CA SER A 345 -8.24 -42.45 34.45
C SER A 345 -9.32 -43.41 34.00
N ALA A 346 -9.08 -44.19 32.96
CA ALA A 346 -9.95 -45.25 32.48
C ALA A 346 -10.23 -46.30 33.54
N ARG A 347 -9.25 -46.54 34.42
CA ARG A 347 -9.35 -47.54 35.49
C ARG A 347 -10.21 -47.10 36.68
N THR A 348 -10.17 -45.82 37.05
CA THR A 348 -10.76 -45.37 38.33
C THR A 348 -11.85 -44.32 38.18
N GLY A 349 -12.02 -43.74 36.99
CA GLY A 349 -12.91 -42.61 36.76
C GLY A 349 -12.50 -41.32 37.50
N LYS A 350 -11.32 -41.33 38.16
CA LYS A 350 -10.79 -40.13 38.86
C LYS A 350 -9.97 -39.29 37.89
N VAL A 351 -9.95 -37.97 38.13
CA VAL A 351 -9.08 -37.08 37.37
C VAL A 351 -7.63 -37.47 37.59
N MET A 352 -6.88 -37.71 36.52
CA MET A 352 -5.45 -37.95 36.52
C MET A 352 -4.63 -36.74 36.05
N ALA A 353 -5.21 -35.94 35.18
CA ALA A 353 -4.58 -34.77 34.62
C ALA A 353 -5.60 -33.71 34.19
N TYR A 354 -5.10 -32.53 33.85
CA TYR A 354 -5.85 -31.45 33.19
C TYR A 354 -5.07 -30.97 31.99
N GLU A 355 -5.71 -30.74 30.88
CA GLU A 355 -5.12 -30.07 29.70
C GLU A 355 -5.43 -28.59 29.71
N ALA A 356 -4.41 -27.77 29.52
CA ALA A 356 -4.51 -26.32 29.43
C ALA A 356 -4.77 -25.87 27.98
N LEU A 357 -5.95 -25.33 27.72
CA LEU A 357 -6.41 -24.94 26.40
C LEU A 357 -6.47 -23.43 26.27
N MET A 358 -5.71 -22.87 25.35
CA MET A 358 -5.67 -21.43 25.07
C MET A 358 -7.02 -20.89 24.64
N ARG A 359 -7.37 -19.71 25.12
CA ARG A 359 -8.52 -18.90 24.72
C ARG A 359 -8.12 -17.44 24.62
N SER A 360 -8.84 -16.67 23.84
CA SER A 360 -8.73 -15.21 23.82
C SER A 360 -10.10 -14.56 23.90
N ASP A 361 -10.17 -13.41 24.54
CA ASP A 361 -11.37 -12.58 24.63
C ASP A 361 -11.55 -11.68 23.41
N MET A 362 -10.57 -11.63 22.51
CA MET A 362 -10.64 -10.87 21.27
C MET A 362 -11.47 -11.59 20.22
N GLU A 363 -12.54 -10.95 19.75
CA GLU A 363 -13.55 -11.56 18.87
C GLU A 363 -12.96 -12.21 17.61
N ARG A 364 -12.00 -11.55 16.97
CA ARG A 364 -11.36 -12.05 15.73
C ARG A 364 -10.25 -13.07 15.97
N LEU A 365 -9.77 -13.19 17.22
CA LEU A 365 -8.68 -14.08 17.63
C LEU A 365 -9.15 -15.15 18.65
N ARG A 366 -10.42 -15.57 18.56
CA ARG A 366 -10.96 -16.63 19.46
C ARG A 366 -10.34 -17.99 19.19
N SER A 367 -9.95 -18.26 17.94
CA SER A 367 -9.38 -19.55 17.55
C SER A 367 -7.88 -19.59 17.83
N PRO A 368 -7.39 -20.56 18.64
CA PRO A 368 -5.96 -20.79 18.83
C PRO A 368 -5.20 -21.00 17.51
N ALA A 369 -5.80 -21.70 16.55
CA ALA A 369 -5.20 -21.93 15.23
C ALA A 369 -4.93 -20.61 14.47
N THR A 370 -5.84 -19.62 14.58
CA THR A 370 -5.63 -18.29 13.99
C THR A 370 -4.48 -17.55 14.69
N ILE A 371 -4.39 -17.64 16.03
CA ILE A 371 -3.29 -17.04 16.81
C ILE A 371 -1.96 -17.67 16.41
N MET A 372 -1.88 -19.00 16.33
CA MET A 372 -0.67 -19.72 15.93
C MET A 372 -0.23 -19.40 14.50
N LYS A 373 -1.18 -19.29 13.57
CA LYS A 373 -0.89 -18.88 12.19
C LYS A 373 -0.24 -17.48 12.15
N LEU A 374 -0.83 -16.51 12.85
CA LEU A 374 -0.30 -15.14 12.91
C LEU A 374 1.05 -15.08 13.63
N ALA A 375 1.24 -15.89 14.67
CA ALA A 375 2.53 -16.01 15.37
C ALA A 375 3.64 -16.50 14.43
N ARG A 376 3.36 -17.50 13.58
CA ARG A 376 4.32 -17.97 12.56
C ARG A 376 4.60 -16.88 11.52
N GLU A 377 3.57 -16.23 10.99
CA GLU A 377 3.70 -15.18 9.97
C GLU A 377 4.47 -13.94 10.47
N GLN A 378 4.40 -13.64 11.76
CA GLN A 378 5.04 -12.46 12.37
C GLN A 378 6.31 -12.78 13.17
N GLY A 379 6.75 -14.04 13.20
CA GLY A 379 7.95 -14.46 13.93
C GLY A 379 7.82 -14.37 15.46
N ALA A 380 6.58 -14.46 15.98
CA ALA A 380 6.25 -14.27 17.40
C ALA A 380 5.91 -15.60 18.12
N LEU A 381 6.47 -16.72 17.65
CA LEU A 381 6.23 -18.05 18.26
C LEU A 381 6.79 -18.14 19.67
N GLN A 382 7.93 -17.48 19.93
CA GLN A 382 8.57 -17.49 21.24
C GLN A 382 7.73 -16.76 22.29
N GLU A 383 7.12 -15.64 21.92
CA GLU A 383 6.21 -14.88 22.77
C GLU A 383 4.96 -15.70 23.12
N ILE A 384 4.40 -16.41 22.14
CA ILE A 384 3.24 -17.28 22.38
C ILE A 384 3.64 -18.46 23.28
N GLU A 385 4.77 -19.10 23.05
CA GLU A 385 5.29 -20.16 23.91
C GLU A 385 5.43 -19.69 25.35
N ARG A 386 6.03 -18.52 25.55
CA ARG A 386 6.18 -17.89 26.86
C ARG A 386 4.81 -17.64 27.53
N LEU A 387 3.88 -16.99 26.82
CA LEU A 387 2.52 -16.74 27.33
C LEU A 387 1.81 -18.04 27.72
N THR A 388 1.99 -19.10 26.91
CA THR A 388 1.39 -20.41 27.14
C THR A 388 1.83 -20.98 28.49
N PHE A 389 3.13 -21.06 28.74
CA PHE A 389 3.63 -21.59 30.00
C PHE A 389 3.25 -20.71 31.18
N PHE A 390 3.51 -19.40 31.11
CA PHE A 390 3.29 -18.49 32.24
C PHE A 390 1.82 -18.42 32.64
N LYS A 391 0.91 -18.22 31.70
CA LYS A 391 -0.52 -18.07 31.99
C LYS A 391 -1.17 -19.39 32.43
N SER A 392 -0.73 -20.53 31.86
CA SER A 392 -1.21 -21.86 32.26
C SER A 392 -0.80 -22.19 33.69
N LEU A 393 0.50 -22.01 34.01
CA LEU A 393 1.05 -22.26 35.34
C LEU A 393 0.42 -21.34 36.41
N GLU A 394 0.36 -20.03 36.12
CA GLU A 394 -0.24 -19.07 37.05
C GLU A 394 -1.71 -19.39 37.36
N THR A 395 -2.49 -19.68 36.32
CA THR A 395 -3.91 -19.97 36.47
C THR A 395 -4.12 -21.31 37.20
N PHE A 396 -3.36 -22.34 36.83
CA PHE A 396 -3.47 -23.65 37.43
C PHE A 396 -3.03 -23.68 38.90
N ASP A 397 -1.95 -22.97 39.24
CA ASP A 397 -1.46 -22.85 40.62
C ASP A 397 -2.48 -22.14 41.53
N ARG A 398 -3.15 -21.12 41.00
CA ARG A 398 -4.28 -20.48 41.71
C ARG A 398 -5.41 -21.47 41.96
N LEU A 399 -5.88 -22.23 40.93
CA LEU A 399 -6.94 -23.21 41.08
C LEU A 399 -6.54 -24.33 42.07
N ARG A 400 -5.24 -24.71 42.08
CA ARG A 400 -4.69 -25.70 43.02
C ARG A 400 -4.70 -25.17 44.46
N SER A 401 -4.32 -23.91 44.66
CA SER A 401 -4.30 -23.26 45.97
C SER A 401 -5.73 -23.11 46.54
N GLU A 402 -6.71 -22.82 45.68
CA GLU A 402 -8.13 -22.72 46.01
C GLU A 402 -8.81 -24.10 46.23
N GLY A 403 -8.10 -25.21 45.98
CA GLY A 403 -8.64 -26.56 46.11
C GLY A 403 -9.65 -26.97 45.04
N LEU A 404 -9.69 -26.25 43.92
CA LEU A 404 -10.61 -26.47 42.80
C LEU A 404 -10.12 -27.56 41.85
N VAL A 405 -8.82 -27.85 41.85
CA VAL A 405 -8.17 -28.95 41.12
C VAL A 405 -7.40 -29.86 42.09
N ARG A 406 -7.14 -31.09 41.65
CA ARG A 406 -6.37 -32.06 42.48
C ARG A 406 -4.90 -31.63 42.54
N ARG A 407 -4.32 -31.71 43.73
CA ARG A 407 -2.90 -31.35 43.95
C ARG A 407 -1.89 -32.28 43.27
N ASP A 408 -2.28 -33.56 43.10
CA ASP A 408 -1.47 -34.65 42.54
C ASP A 408 -1.74 -34.90 41.06
N ALA A 409 -2.62 -34.11 40.41
CA ALA A 409 -2.92 -34.25 39.00
C ALA A 409 -1.80 -33.64 38.13
N LEU A 410 -1.54 -34.28 36.99
CA LEU A 410 -0.64 -33.72 35.98
C LEU A 410 -1.29 -32.51 35.27
N LEU A 411 -0.47 -31.66 34.72
CA LEU A 411 -0.88 -30.52 33.89
C LEU A 411 -0.26 -30.67 32.49
N PHE A 412 -1.09 -30.88 31.51
CA PHE A 412 -0.68 -30.94 30.11
C PHE A 412 -0.70 -29.53 29.51
N ILE A 413 0.42 -29.15 28.90
CA ILE A 413 0.60 -27.84 28.28
C ILE A 413 1.09 -28.02 26.84
N ASN A 414 0.31 -27.50 25.89
CA ASN A 414 0.68 -27.45 24.48
C ASN A 414 1.95 -26.60 24.30
N SER A 415 2.88 -27.09 23.52
CA SER A 415 4.19 -26.48 23.34
C SER A 415 4.66 -26.62 21.90
N ILE A 416 5.39 -25.64 21.41
CA ILE A 416 5.91 -25.58 20.05
C ILE A 416 7.24 -26.35 19.99
N ALA A 417 7.32 -27.42 19.20
CA ALA A 417 8.47 -28.32 19.14
C ALA A 417 9.80 -27.63 18.82
N SER A 418 9.76 -26.59 17.99
CA SER A 418 10.95 -25.83 17.53
C SER A 418 11.35 -24.66 18.43
N ILE A 419 10.62 -24.37 19.52
CA ILE A 419 10.85 -23.20 20.37
C ILE A 419 11.29 -23.66 21.77
N ALA A 420 12.43 -23.16 22.24
CA ALA A 420 12.85 -23.24 23.64
C ALA A 420 12.69 -21.88 24.32
N LEU A 421 12.22 -21.88 25.57
CA LEU A 421 12.16 -20.66 26.37
C LEU A 421 13.58 -20.21 26.77
N PRO A 422 13.82 -18.88 26.90
CA PRO A 422 15.05 -18.36 27.45
C PRO A 422 15.35 -18.90 28.84
N GLN A 423 16.62 -19.03 29.18
CA GLN A 423 17.04 -19.54 30.47
C GLN A 423 16.47 -18.71 31.64
N GLU A 424 16.41 -17.39 31.49
CA GLU A 424 15.84 -16.48 32.49
C GLU A 424 14.37 -16.81 32.80
N ASP A 425 13.56 -17.10 31.75
CA ASP A 425 12.16 -17.48 31.91
C ASP A 425 12.04 -18.85 32.63
N CYS A 426 12.92 -19.81 32.28
CA CYS A 426 12.96 -21.12 32.93
C CYS A 426 13.34 -21.01 34.40
N GLU A 427 14.33 -20.20 34.76
CA GLU A 427 14.75 -19.93 36.12
C GLU A 427 13.65 -19.21 36.93
N TYR A 428 12.96 -18.26 36.31
CA TYR A 428 11.82 -17.59 36.93
C TYR A 428 10.69 -18.57 37.24
N MET A 429 10.32 -19.43 36.27
CA MET A 429 9.29 -20.46 36.45
C MET A 429 9.66 -21.43 37.57
N ASP A 430 10.92 -21.87 37.61
CA ASP A 430 11.42 -22.74 38.68
C ASP A 430 11.31 -22.09 40.06
N SER A 431 11.72 -20.84 40.18
CA SER A 431 11.63 -20.12 41.45
C SER A 431 10.21 -19.99 41.99
N ARG A 432 9.21 -19.92 41.11
CA ARG A 432 7.82 -19.64 41.47
C ARG A 432 6.96 -20.90 41.54
N TRP A 433 7.17 -21.86 40.65
CA TRP A 433 6.29 -23.03 40.48
C TRP A 433 7.05 -24.36 40.51
N HIS A 434 8.15 -24.45 41.24
CA HIS A 434 9.04 -25.61 41.32
C HIS A 434 8.29 -26.95 41.48
N GLU A 435 7.35 -27.05 42.45
CA GLU A 435 6.56 -28.26 42.68
C GLU A 435 5.59 -28.57 41.54
N LEU A 436 5.03 -27.54 40.90
CA LEU A 436 4.07 -27.74 39.81
C LEU A 436 4.79 -28.15 38.52
N LEU A 437 5.97 -27.62 38.24
CA LEU A 437 6.77 -28.00 37.05
C LEU A 437 7.07 -29.49 36.99
N ARG A 438 7.21 -30.16 38.12
CA ARG A 438 7.39 -31.62 38.21
C ARG A 438 6.17 -32.39 37.79
N GLN A 439 5.02 -31.76 37.66
CA GLN A 439 3.74 -32.35 37.24
C GLN A 439 3.33 -31.91 35.83
N VAL A 440 4.15 -31.06 35.16
CA VAL A 440 3.86 -30.63 33.80
C VAL A 440 4.23 -31.72 32.81
N VAL A 441 3.32 -31.99 31.87
CA VAL A 441 3.52 -32.80 30.68
C VAL A 441 3.50 -31.85 29.47
N ILE A 442 4.56 -31.85 28.68
CA ILE A 442 4.70 -31.03 27.50
C ILE A 442 4.10 -31.77 26.32
N GLU A 443 3.06 -31.19 25.71
CA GLU A 443 2.37 -31.74 24.53
C GLU A 443 3.02 -31.22 23.25
N ILE A 444 3.33 -32.14 22.34
CA ILE A 444 3.87 -31.83 21.00
C ILE A 444 2.97 -32.51 19.98
N THR A 445 2.47 -31.77 19.00
CA THR A 445 1.61 -32.32 17.94
C THR A 445 2.41 -33.19 16.96
N GLU A 446 1.78 -34.21 16.40
CA GLU A 446 2.39 -35.15 15.45
C GLU A 446 2.92 -34.45 14.19
N GLU A 447 2.26 -33.38 13.73
CA GLU A 447 2.61 -32.65 12.50
C GLU A 447 3.82 -31.73 12.64
N GLU A 448 4.25 -31.41 13.85
CA GLU A 448 5.37 -30.47 14.05
C GLU A 448 6.73 -31.15 13.84
N ALA A 449 7.58 -30.47 13.07
CA ALA A 449 8.98 -30.90 12.93
C ALA A 449 9.71 -30.75 14.28
N ILE A 450 10.24 -31.85 14.79
CA ILE A 450 10.96 -31.89 16.06
C ILE A 450 12.32 -31.23 15.89
N ASP A 451 12.57 -30.15 16.65
CA ASP A 451 13.90 -29.57 16.81
C ASP A 451 14.59 -30.20 18.04
N ARG A 452 15.68 -30.91 17.79
CA ARG A 452 16.38 -31.66 18.84
C ARG A 452 16.98 -30.76 19.91
N GLU A 453 17.51 -29.59 19.54
CA GLU A 453 18.11 -28.67 20.50
C GLU A 453 17.04 -28.06 21.41
N ALA A 454 15.93 -27.62 20.83
CA ALA A 454 14.79 -27.12 21.58
C ALA A 454 14.19 -28.17 22.52
N MET A 455 14.05 -29.40 22.06
CA MET A 455 13.54 -30.52 22.88
C MET A 455 14.49 -30.88 24.03
N GLU A 456 15.80 -30.92 23.79
CA GLU A 456 16.78 -31.13 24.83
C GLU A 456 16.81 -29.99 25.87
N ALA A 457 16.63 -28.73 25.43
CA ALA A 457 16.50 -27.60 26.34
C ALA A 457 15.25 -27.76 27.24
N LYS A 458 14.09 -28.17 26.67
CA LYS A 458 12.87 -28.44 27.44
C LYS A 458 13.08 -29.57 28.47
N ARG A 459 13.81 -30.64 28.12
CA ARG A 459 14.14 -31.76 29.04
C ARG A 459 15.03 -31.33 30.21
N ARG A 460 15.99 -30.44 29.92
CA ARG A 460 17.00 -29.96 30.88
C ARG A 460 16.55 -28.73 31.67
N ALA A 461 15.40 -28.17 31.37
CA ALA A 461 14.88 -26.99 32.08
C ALA A 461 14.79 -27.30 33.59
N PRO A 462 15.09 -26.32 34.47
CA PRO A 462 15.02 -26.49 35.91
C PRO A 462 13.62 -27.03 36.33
N SER A 463 13.64 -28.03 37.22
CA SER A 463 12.43 -28.71 37.70
C SER A 463 11.51 -29.30 36.64
N SER A 464 11.95 -29.41 35.38
CA SER A 464 11.17 -30.09 34.33
C SER A 464 10.89 -31.52 34.78
N SER A 465 9.62 -31.96 34.58
CA SER A 465 9.25 -33.36 34.79
C SER A 465 9.93 -34.31 33.82
N GLY A 466 10.38 -33.82 32.67
CA GLY A 466 10.87 -34.62 31.55
C GLY A 466 9.78 -35.42 30.84
N MET A 467 8.52 -35.24 31.21
CA MET A 467 7.38 -35.93 30.60
C MET A 467 6.88 -35.22 29.36
N PHE A 468 6.74 -36.00 28.29
CA PHE A 468 6.17 -35.53 27.03
C PHE A 468 4.94 -36.32 26.64
N ALA A 469 4.01 -35.68 25.94
CA ALA A 469 2.91 -36.30 25.26
C ALA A 469 3.02 -36.03 23.75
N LEU A 470 2.76 -37.07 22.96
CA LEU A 470 2.52 -36.92 21.53
C LEU A 470 1.03 -36.69 21.33
N ASP A 471 0.67 -35.54 20.78
CA ASP A 471 -0.72 -35.14 20.57
C ASP A 471 -1.19 -35.37 19.14
N ASP A 472 -2.50 -35.43 18.93
CA ASP A 472 -3.19 -35.61 17.64
C ASP A 472 -2.76 -36.87 16.87
N TYR A 473 -2.35 -37.94 17.56
CA TYR A 473 -1.88 -39.18 16.92
C TYR A 473 -2.98 -39.82 16.04
N GLY A 474 -2.66 -39.94 14.73
CA GLY A 474 -3.55 -40.52 13.72
C GLY A 474 -4.39 -39.49 12.95
N SER A 475 -4.21 -38.20 13.18
CA SER A 475 -4.92 -37.13 12.44
C SER A 475 -4.44 -36.96 10.99
N GLY A 476 -3.23 -37.42 10.65
CA GLY A 476 -2.61 -37.19 9.37
C GLY A 476 -1.64 -38.28 8.91
N TYR A 477 -0.44 -37.95 8.64
CA TYR A 477 0.62 -38.85 8.22
C TYR A 477 1.32 -39.40 9.47
N SER A 478 0.89 -40.56 9.96
CA SER A 478 1.53 -41.23 11.08
C SER A 478 3.04 -41.33 10.88
N ASN A 479 3.79 -40.46 11.57
CA ASN A 479 5.24 -40.48 11.52
C ASN A 479 5.76 -41.27 12.73
N GLU A 480 5.95 -42.56 12.55
CA GLU A 480 6.54 -43.43 13.58
C GLU A 480 7.90 -42.89 14.07
N GLY A 481 8.55 -42.00 13.28
CA GLY A 481 9.75 -41.27 13.65
C GLY A 481 9.53 -40.37 14.87
N SER A 482 8.40 -39.69 14.98
CA SER A 482 8.09 -38.81 16.11
C SER A 482 7.98 -39.56 17.42
N LEU A 483 7.42 -40.79 17.42
CA LEU A 483 7.38 -41.68 18.59
C LEU A 483 8.79 -42.07 19.07
N LEU A 484 9.69 -42.37 18.14
CA LEU A 484 11.07 -42.75 18.48
C LEU A 484 11.88 -41.56 18.97
N GLU A 485 11.70 -40.42 18.36
CA GLU A 485 12.50 -39.21 18.66
C GLU A 485 12.03 -38.55 19.95
N LEU A 486 10.72 -38.42 20.16
CA LEU A 486 10.13 -37.84 21.36
C LEU A 486 10.23 -38.75 22.57
N SER A 487 10.09 -40.09 22.38
CA SER A 487 9.95 -41.07 23.45
C SER A 487 8.92 -40.65 24.51
N PRO A 488 7.65 -40.42 24.11
CA PRO A 488 6.67 -39.76 24.96
C PRO A 488 6.22 -40.70 26.12
N ARG A 489 5.82 -40.08 27.23
CA ARG A 489 5.14 -40.79 28.34
C ARG A 489 3.68 -41.06 28.03
N PHE A 490 3.06 -40.17 27.23
CA PHE A 490 1.66 -40.22 26.86
C PHE A 490 1.49 -40.13 25.35
N ILE A 491 0.54 -40.87 24.80
CA ILE A 491 0.10 -40.75 23.41
C ILE A 491 -1.40 -40.44 23.45
N LYS A 492 -1.79 -39.29 22.90
CA LYS A 492 -3.18 -38.84 22.80
C LYS A 492 -3.68 -39.24 21.42
N VAL A 493 -4.66 -40.11 21.36
CA VAL A 493 -5.28 -40.58 20.11
C VAL A 493 -6.34 -39.57 19.70
N ASP A 494 -6.18 -39.02 18.52
CA ASP A 494 -7.00 -37.94 18.00
C ASP A 494 -8.49 -38.32 17.88
N LEU A 495 -9.34 -37.32 18.03
CA LEU A 495 -10.79 -37.43 17.95
C LEU A 495 -11.27 -38.04 16.62
N THR A 496 -10.53 -37.91 15.51
CA THR A 496 -10.90 -38.50 14.20
C THR A 496 -10.88 -40.03 14.22
N ILE A 497 -10.01 -40.61 15.03
CA ILE A 497 -9.96 -42.07 15.28
C ILE A 497 -11.03 -42.47 16.28
N ILE A 498 -11.22 -41.71 17.35
CA ILE A 498 -12.13 -42.08 18.46
C ILE A 498 -13.60 -41.92 18.07
N ARG A 499 -13.93 -40.90 17.26
CA ARG A 499 -15.32 -40.65 16.83
C ARG A 499 -15.84 -41.80 15.97
N GLY A 500 -16.92 -42.47 16.43
CA GLY A 500 -17.55 -43.61 15.76
C GLY A 500 -16.74 -44.93 15.86
N ILE A 501 -15.76 -45.01 16.77
CA ILE A 501 -14.93 -46.21 16.98
C ILE A 501 -15.73 -47.45 17.40
N ASP A 502 -16.89 -47.27 18.00
CA ASP A 502 -17.80 -48.36 18.39
C ASP A 502 -18.27 -49.19 17.19
N THR A 503 -18.39 -48.59 16.01
CA THR A 503 -18.90 -49.22 14.78
C THR A 503 -17.85 -49.44 13.69
N ASP A 504 -16.64 -48.91 13.83
CA ASP A 504 -15.59 -48.95 12.82
C ASP A 504 -14.44 -49.91 13.22
N PRO A 505 -14.33 -51.10 12.59
CA PRO A 505 -13.30 -52.08 12.91
C PRO A 505 -11.87 -51.59 12.60
N ASP A 506 -11.69 -50.75 11.60
CA ASP A 506 -10.36 -50.26 11.22
C ASP A 506 -9.83 -49.29 12.28
N LYS A 507 -10.66 -48.39 12.80
CA LYS A 507 -10.33 -47.51 13.93
C LYS A 507 -10.02 -48.33 15.20
N GLN A 508 -10.80 -49.37 15.50
CA GLN A 508 -10.52 -50.26 16.60
C GLN A 508 -9.16 -50.93 16.47
N GLN A 509 -8.80 -51.38 15.26
CA GLN A 509 -7.50 -52.01 15.01
C GLN A 509 -6.33 -51.01 15.18
N ILE A 510 -6.50 -49.77 14.76
CA ILE A 510 -5.49 -48.71 14.97
C ILE A 510 -5.23 -48.51 16.47
N VAL A 511 -6.30 -48.36 17.27
CA VAL A 511 -6.18 -48.18 18.73
C VAL A 511 -5.57 -49.42 19.39
N GLN A 512 -5.95 -50.62 18.99
CA GLN A 512 -5.33 -51.86 19.49
C GLN A 512 -3.83 -51.91 19.21
N ASN A 513 -3.41 -51.52 18.00
CA ASN A 513 -2.01 -51.53 17.60
C ASN A 513 -1.20 -50.53 18.43
N ILE A 514 -1.71 -49.33 18.65
CA ILE A 514 -0.96 -48.32 19.44
C ILE A 514 -0.91 -48.72 20.94
N VAL A 515 -1.97 -49.29 21.50
CA VAL A 515 -1.98 -49.82 22.87
C VAL A 515 -0.96 -50.94 23.03
N ALA A 516 -0.93 -51.90 22.09
CA ALA A 516 0.04 -52.98 22.08
C ALA A 516 1.51 -52.48 21.92
N TYR A 517 1.72 -51.40 21.23
CA TYR A 517 3.04 -50.73 21.10
C TYR A 517 3.44 -50.02 22.38
N ALA A 518 2.53 -49.27 22.99
CA ALA A 518 2.75 -48.35 24.10
C ALA A 518 2.97 -49.05 25.45
N HIS A 519 2.12 -49.99 25.82
CA HIS A 519 2.13 -50.62 27.16
C HIS A 519 3.45 -51.30 27.52
N PRO A 520 4.09 -52.11 26.62
CA PRO A 520 5.40 -52.70 26.92
C PRO A 520 6.53 -51.66 27.15
N ARG A 521 6.30 -50.44 26.69
CA ARG A 521 7.26 -49.31 26.82
C ARG A 521 6.91 -48.35 27.97
N SER A 522 5.93 -48.71 28.79
CA SER A 522 5.42 -47.89 29.90
C SER A 522 4.86 -46.53 29.44
N MET A 523 4.39 -46.44 28.20
CA MET A 523 3.64 -45.30 27.68
C MET A 523 2.17 -45.48 27.97
N GLN A 524 1.43 -44.40 28.23
CA GLN A 524 0.01 -44.40 28.49
C GLN A 524 -0.75 -43.80 27.30
N ILE A 525 -1.91 -44.42 26.99
CA ILE A 525 -2.76 -44.00 25.89
C ILE A 525 -3.95 -43.21 26.42
N ILE A 526 -4.17 -42.01 25.88
CA ILE A 526 -5.31 -41.15 26.17
C ILE A 526 -6.22 -41.12 24.94
N ALA A 527 -7.49 -41.51 25.10
CA ALA A 527 -8.48 -41.33 24.05
C ALA A 527 -9.12 -39.94 24.14
N GLU A 528 -9.01 -39.18 23.04
CA GLU A 528 -9.55 -37.84 22.95
C GLU A 528 -10.92 -37.79 22.25
N GLY A 529 -11.69 -36.71 22.53
CA GLY A 529 -12.94 -36.44 21.84
C GLY A 529 -14.03 -37.49 22.06
N VAL A 530 -14.04 -38.22 23.19
CA VAL A 530 -15.14 -39.15 23.54
C VAL A 530 -16.43 -38.37 23.72
N GLU A 531 -17.40 -38.55 22.81
CA GLU A 531 -18.66 -37.81 22.77
C GLU A 531 -19.90 -38.68 23.09
N THR A 532 -19.79 -40.02 23.03
CA THR A 532 -20.92 -40.94 23.26
C THR A 532 -20.59 -42.00 24.30
N ALA A 533 -21.63 -42.66 24.83
CA ALA A 533 -21.50 -43.77 25.76
C ALA A 533 -20.93 -45.03 25.09
N GLU A 534 -21.23 -45.23 23.81
CA GLU A 534 -20.80 -46.36 22.99
C GLU A 534 -19.29 -46.24 22.69
N GLU A 535 -18.81 -45.03 22.29
CA GLU A 535 -17.39 -44.77 22.16
C GLU A 535 -16.63 -45.02 23.47
N LEU A 536 -17.15 -44.47 24.59
CA LEU A 536 -16.54 -44.69 25.91
C LEU A 536 -16.37 -46.18 26.23
N LYS A 537 -17.42 -46.99 26.05
CA LYS A 537 -17.34 -48.44 26.28
C LYS A 537 -16.29 -49.09 25.42
N LYS A 538 -16.24 -48.71 24.12
CA LYS A 538 -15.31 -49.31 23.17
C LYS A 538 -13.85 -48.99 23.50
N VAL A 539 -13.53 -47.74 23.81
CA VAL A 539 -12.15 -47.38 24.16
C VAL A 539 -11.69 -48.03 25.48
N LEU A 540 -12.61 -48.22 26.44
CA LEU A 540 -12.33 -49.01 27.65
C LEU A 540 -12.02 -50.49 27.33
N GLU A 541 -12.80 -51.14 26.44
CA GLU A 541 -12.54 -52.50 25.96
C GLU A 541 -11.18 -52.61 25.24
N LEU A 542 -10.75 -51.57 24.53
CA LEU A 542 -9.47 -51.51 23.80
C LEU A 542 -8.27 -51.25 24.71
N GLY A 543 -8.49 -50.95 26.00
CA GLY A 543 -7.43 -50.85 27.00
C GLY A 543 -6.71 -49.55 27.06
N VAL A 544 -7.36 -48.42 26.74
CA VAL A 544 -6.78 -47.06 26.92
C VAL A 544 -6.65 -46.73 28.41
N ASP A 545 -5.69 -45.88 28.77
CA ASP A 545 -5.38 -45.53 30.16
C ASP A 545 -6.07 -44.24 30.62
N GLY A 546 -6.25 -43.29 29.71
CA GLY A 546 -6.84 -41.99 29.95
C GLY A 546 -8.01 -41.68 29.00
N LEU A 547 -8.95 -40.89 29.48
CA LEU A 547 -10.19 -40.56 28.79
C LEU A 547 -10.41 -39.05 28.81
N GLN A 548 -10.66 -38.45 27.65
CA GLN A 548 -11.00 -37.06 27.51
C GLN A 548 -12.09 -36.86 26.46
N GLY A 549 -13.04 -35.97 26.71
CA GLY A 549 -14.10 -35.68 25.76
C GLY A 549 -15.31 -35.03 26.39
N TYR A 550 -16.21 -34.51 25.56
CA TYR A 550 -17.38 -33.76 26.02
C TYR A 550 -18.41 -34.62 26.72
N PHE A 551 -18.40 -35.91 26.47
CA PHE A 551 -19.26 -36.86 27.21
C PHE A 551 -18.83 -36.99 28.68
N LEU A 552 -17.52 -36.80 28.97
CA LEU A 552 -17.01 -36.87 30.34
C LEU A 552 -17.08 -35.50 31.01
N ALA A 553 -16.40 -34.48 30.42
CA ALA A 553 -16.40 -33.11 30.90
C ALA A 553 -15.92 -32.13 29.79
N LYS A 554 -16.49 -30.95 29.76
CA LYS A 554 -16.06 -29.88 28.84
C LYS A 554 -14.94 -29.03 29.43
N PRO A 555 -14.10 -28.38 28.58
CA PRO A 555 -13.15 -27.36 29.04
C PRO A 555 -13.88 -26.23 29.77
N ALA A 556 -13.36 -25.79 30.91
CA ALA A 556 -13.93 -24.70 31.70
C ALA A 556 -12.86 -23.95 32.48
N ASN A 557 -13.12 -22.68 32.88
CA ASN A 557 -12.26 -21.88 33.77
C ASN A 557 -12.04 -22.58 35.13
N ILE A 558 -13.10 -23.25 35.62
CA ILE A 558 -13.06 -24.14 36.77
C ILE A 558 -13.46 -25.50 36.26
N PRO A 559 -12.56 -26.50 36.24
CA PRO A 559 -12.85 -27.82 35.70
C PRO A 559 -14.05 -28.50 36.38
N THR A 560 -14.90 -29.08 35.58
CA THR A 560 -16.09 -29.80 36.07
C THR A 560 -15.77 -31.24 36.44
N ARG A 561 -16.64 -31.83 37.24
CA ARG A 561 -16.55 -33.24 37.57
C ARG A 561 -17.04 -34.09 36.39
N ILE A 562 -16.60 -35.34 36.35
CA ILE A 562 -17.08 -36.34 35.37
C ILE A 562 -18.62 -36.48 35.42
N THR A 563 -19.24 -36.64 34.27
CA THR A 563 -20.69 -36.85 34.22
C THR A 563 -21.08 -38.17 34.94
N PRO A 564 -22.23 -38.22 35.65
CA PRO A 564 -22.64 -39.41 36.38
C PRO A 564 -22.73 -40.66 35.48
N VAL A 565 -23.19 -40.51 34.24
CA VAL A 565 -23.33 -41.61 33.27
C VAL A 565 -21.96 -42.16 32.87
N ALA A 566 -21.00 -41.30 32.52
CA ALA A 566 -19.66 -41.74 32.16
C ALA A 566 -18.97 -42.46 33.34
N ARG A 567 -19.14 -41.92 34.56
CA ARG A 567 -18.61 -42.53 35.76
C ARG A 567 -19.14 -43.97 35.96
N GLN A 568 -20.47 -44.16 35.83
CA GLN A 568 -21.09 -45.46 35.98
C GLN A 568 -20.60 -46.48 34.94
N ILE A 569 -20.38 -46.05 33.69
CA ILE A 569 -19.84 -46.91 32.63
C ILE A 569 -18.43 -47.38 33.00
N ILE A 570 -17.56 -46.48 33.47
CA ILE A 570 -16.19 -46.84 33.89
C ILE A 570 -16.20 -47.80 35.09
N GLU A 571 -17.04 -47.55 36.09
CA GLU A 571 -17.16 -48.42 37.27
C GLU A 571 -17.66 -49.81 36.89
N ASN A 572 -18.62 -49.91 35.96
CA ASN A 572 -19.18 -51.19 35.50
C ASN A 572 -18.19 -52.01 34.64
N SER A 573 -17.34 -51.35 33.81
CA SER A 573 -16.38 -52.07 32.96
C SER A 573 -15.36 -52.87 33.79
N HIS A 574 -15.00 -52.39 34.99
CA HIS A 574 -14.06 -53.09 35.87
C HIS A 574 -14.71 -54.12 36.79
N SER A 575 -16.03 -54.02 36.96
CA SER A 575 -16.76 -55.05 37.76
C SER A 575 -16.95 -56.35 36.98
N SER A 576 -16.83 -56.31 35.65
CA SER A 576 -16.96 -57.47 34.76
C SER A 576 -15.70 -58.34 34.65
N ASP A 577 -14.49 -57.73 34.98
CA ASP A 577 -13.20 -58.44 34.95
C ASP A 577 -12.87 -59.26 36.23
N CYS A 578 -13.71 -59.17 37.25
CA CYS A 578 -13.54 -59.85 38.52
C CYS A 578 -14.49 -61.06 38.70
N GLY A 579 -15.16 -61.47 37.63
CA GLY A 579 -16.11 -62.60 37.64
C GLY A 579 -15.56 -63.92 37.07
#